data_008fa6703bcbea68a5522d6f004ad01e
#
_entry.id   008fa6703bcbea68a5522d6f004ad01e
#
_cell.length_a   1.000
_cell.length_b   1.000
_cell.length_c   1.000
_cell.angle_alpha   90.00
_cell.angle_beta   90.00
_cell.angle_gamma   90.00
#
_symmetry.space_group_name_H-M   'P 1'
#
loop_
_entity.id
_entity.type
_entity.pdbx_description
1 polymer ?
#
loop_
_entity_poly.entity_id
_entity_poly.type
_entity_poly.pdbx_seq_one_letter_code
_entity_poly.pdbx_strand_id
1 'polypeptide(L)'
;MTVLAFLLALGVLITVHEWGHYRVAVGCRVKVLTFSIGFGKSLLRWKSRNPHAGQDTEFCISLIPLGGYVKMLDEQEGDVPPQDAHMAFNHQPLWARAAIVLAGPVANLLLAVFLYAAAFCLGQYETQATLAAPVVGSVAEVAGLRSGDTVLRVGASVDDLQDVASLDALRWWLLQNDASPIYLDVQPQRKESSRIISLPVLAQEEASKNANTWQALGFNGAWSRAVLGEVQHGKPADIAGLRKGDEVLRIDGNVLTDATAVRAAVRASGQYQSPTTQVWQISRDGRLMQVAVTPERVAEGSQYIGRIGAQVGEPPAKVWVQYGLLDGFMQAAAKTRDVIVMTLDMLWRLLTGRASLDNLSGPLTMADYAGRSASVGMAAYLSYLALVSVSLGVFNLLPLPMLDGGHLLYYLYEACTGRPPSLIWLESMQRVGLAVLVALMIFSLFNDVVRLGWLP
;
A
#
# COMPACT_ATOMS: atom_id res chain seq x y z
N MET A 1 6.73 16.15 16.75
CA MET A 1 5.96 16.14 15.51
C MET A 1 5.42 14.74 15.19
N THR A 2 6.27 13.71 15.14
CA THR A 2 5.89 12.33 14.76
C THR A 2 4.73 11.73 15.58
N VAL A 3 4.83 11.78 16.93
CA VAL A 3 3.76 11.24 17.80
C VAL A 3 2.44 11.99 17.62
N LEU A 4 2.48 13.31 17.50
CA LEU A 4 1.27 14.11 17.30
C LEU A 4 0.60 13.80 15.96
N ALA A 5 1.37 13.71 14.88
CA ALA A 5 0.86 13.33 13.56
C ALA A 5 0.22 11.93 13.59
N PHE A 6 0.86 10.97 14.27
CA PHE A 6 0.31 9.62 14.41
C PHE A 6 -0.98 9.57 15.23
N LEU A 7 -1.04 10.26 16.38
CA LEU A 7 -2.25 10.30 17.21
C LEU A 7 -3.39 11.00 16.49
N LEU A 8 -3.11 12.07 15.74
CA LEU A 8 -4.11 12.75 14.92
C LEU A 8 -4.62 11.84 13.80
N ALA A 9 -3.71 11.11 13.14
CA ALA A 9 -4.06 10.11 12.15
C ALA A 9 -5.04 9.08 12.71
N LEU A 10 -4.65 8.39 13.79
CA LEU A 10 -5.49 7.39 14.44
C LEU A 10 -6.83 7.98 14.91
N GLY A 11 -6.79 9.15 15.53
CA GLY A 11 -8.02 9.82 16.02
C GLY A 11 -9.02 10.05 14.91
N VAL A 12 -8.60 10.58 13.75
CA VAL A 12 -9.49 10.82 12.60
C VAL A 12 -10.01 9.49 12.04
N LEU A 13 -9.13 8.52 11.80
CA LEU A 13 -9.50 7.25 11.15
C LEU A 13 -10.49 6.45 12.00
N ILE A 14 -10.25 6.37 13.31
CA ILE A 14 -11.11 5.66 14.24
C ILE A 14 -12.44 6.40 14.39
N THR A 15 -12.41 7.73 14.52
CA THR A 15 -13.65 8.53 14.63
C THR A 15 -14.57 8.31 13.44
N VAL A 16 -14.03 8.29 12.22
CA VAL A 16 -14.83 8.06 11.01
C VAL A 16 -15.35 6.63 10.95
N HIS A 17 -14.54 5.65 11.36
CA HIS A 17 -14.96 4.25 11.48
C HIS A 17 -16.17 4.11 12.41
N GLU A 18 -16.04 4.57 13.65
CA GLU A 18 -17.11 4.52 14.65
C GLU A 18 -18.33 5.33 14.21
N TRP A 19 -18.10 6.47 13.54
CA TRP A 19 -19.16 7.28 12.97
C TRP A 19 -19.97 6.53 11.90
N GLY A 20 -19.32 5.68 11.11
CA GLY A 20 -19.99 4.78 10.16
C GLY A 20 -21.01 3.88 10.87
N HIS A 21 -20.58 3.16 11.91
CA HIS A 21 -21.47 2.31 12.72
C HIS A 21 -22.60 3.11 13.35
N TYR A 22 -22.29 4.23 13.98
CA TYR A 22 -23.27 5.11 14.63
C TYR A 22 -24.35 5.57 13.66
N ARG A 23 -23.95 6.09 12.49
CA ARG A 23 -24.91 6.66 11.52
C ARG A 23 -25.88 5.61 10.98
N VAL A 24 -25.38 4.42 10.68
CA VAL A 24 -26.22 3.34 10.17
C VAL A 24 -27.08 2.73 11.28
N ALA A 25 -26.55 2.59 12.50
CA ALA A 25 -27.35 2.15 13.67
C ALA A 25 -28.53 3.06 13.94
N VAL A 26 -28.31 4.37 13.98
CA VAL A 26 -29.41 5.36 14.13
C VAL A 26 -30.39 5.28 12.95
N GLY A 27 -29.88 5.12 11.72
CA GLY A 27 -30.72 4.93 10.52
C GLY A 27 -31.58 3.68 10.56
N CYS A 28 -31.08 2.59 11.16
CA CYS A 28 -31.81 1.34 11.39
C CYS A 28 -32.65 1.37 12.67
N ARG A 29 -32.81 2.52 13.33
CA ARG A 29 -33.58 2.71 14.57
C ARG A 29 -33.03 1.94 15.78
N VAL A 30 -31.73 1.61 15.78
CA VAL A 30 -31.03 1.06 16.94
C VAL A 30 -30.72 2.20 17.90
N LYS A 31 -31.00 2.01 19.19
CA LYS A 31 -30.66 3.00 20.24
C LYS A 31 -29.17 2.91 20.53
N VAL A 32 -28.46 4.00 20.29
CA VAL A 32 -27.04 4.14 20.63
C VAL A 32 -26.92 4.83 21.97
N LEU A 33 -26.30 4.14 22.92
CA LEU A 33 -26.12 4.63 24.30
C LEU A 33 -24.90 5.55 24.41
N THR A 34 -23.77 5.14 23.84
CA THR A 34 -22.52 5.88 23.94
C THR A 34 -21.75 5.83 22.62
N PHE A 35 -21.22 6.98 22.22
CA PHE A 35 -20.23 7.12 21.17
C PHE A 35 -18.94 7.64 21.80
N SER A 36 -17.89 6.84 21.82
CA SER A 36 -16.62 7.23 22.45
C SER A 36 -15.46 7.24 21.48
N ILE A 37 -14.71 8.35 21.49
CA ILE A 37 -13.39 8.44 20.86
C ILE A 37 -12.36 8.17 21.96
N GLY A 38 -11.65 7.03 21.85
CA GLY A 38 -10.72 6.58 22.86
C GLY A 38 -11.34 5.65 23.90
N PHE A 39 -10.46 5.10 24.74
CA PHE A 39 -10.80 4.21 25.85
C PHE A 39 -10.45 4.81 27.21
N GLY A 40 -11.00 4.21 28.27
CA GLY A 40 -10.70 4.55 29.66
C GLY A 40 -11.54 5.70 30.21
N LYS A 41 -10.96 6.51 31.10
CA LYS A 41 -11.68 7.60 31.76
C LYS A 41 -12.06 8.71 30.76
N SER A 42 -13.33 9.04 30.69
CA SER A 42 -13.82 10.13 29.83
C SER A 42 -13.32 11.47 30.33
N LEU A 43 -12.68 12.22 29.46
CA LEU A 43 -12.21 13.58 29.68
C LEU A 43 -13.33 14.63 29.43
N LEU A 44 -14.10 14.40 28.37
CA LEU A 44 -15.23 15.25 27.98
C LEU A 44 -16.43 14.36 27.70
N ARG A 45 -17.62 14.84 28.15
CA ARG A 45 -18.92 14.19 27.92
C ARG A 45 -19.95 15.22 27.54
N TRP A 46 -20.77 14.91 26.55
CA TRP A 46 -21.90 15.75 26.19
C TRP A 46 -23.00 14.90 25.55
N LYS A 47 -24.23 15.39 25.62
CA LYS A 47 -25.37 14.82 24.90
C LYS A 47 -25.79 15.74 23.77
N SER A 48 -26.38 15.19 22.72
CA SER A 48 -26.92 15.98 21.62
C SER A 48 -28.03 16.91 22.13
N ARG A 49 -28.04 18.17 21.70
CA ARG A 49 -29.10 19.11 22.01
C ARG A 49 -30.41 18.79 21.29
N ASN A 50 -30.33 18.17 20.12
CA ASN A 50 -31.47 17.75 19.31
C ASN A 50 -31.32 16.24 19.02
N PRO A 51 -31.60 15.36 19.99
CA PRO A 51 -31.58 13.93 19.76
C PRO A 51 -32.67 13.54 18.76
N HIS A 52 -32.36 12.62 17.86
CA HIS A 52 -33.40 11.95 17.08
C HIS A 52 -34.38 11.25 18.04
N ALA A 53 -35.65 11.10 17.65
CA ALA A 53 -36.65 10.49 18.50
C ALA A 53 -36.20 9.13 19.06
N GLY A 54 -36.14 9.01 20.38
CA GLY A 54 -35.66 7.84 21.09
C GLY A 54 -34.12 7.67 21.20
N GLN A 55 -33.33 8.63 20.69
CA GLN A 55 -31.88 8.62 20.79
C GLN A 55 -31.40 9.65 21.80
N ASP A 56 -30.74 9.24 22.86
CA ASP A 56 -30.10 10.10 23.87
C ASP A 56 -28.62 9.78 24.03
N THR A 57 -27.94 9.55 22.91
CA THR A 57 -26.53 9.16 22.82
C THR A 57 -25.63 10.12 23.61
N GLU A 58 -24.82 9.56 24.49
CA GLU A 58 -23.73 10.27 25.16
C GLU A 58 -22.47 10.22 24.31
N PHE A 59 -21.95 11.38 23.93
CA PHE A 59 -20.69 11.50 23.22
C PHE A 59 -19.55 11.70 24.22
N CYS A 60 -18.46 10.93 24.06
CA CYS A 60 -17.33 10.96 24.96
C CYS A 60 -16.00 11.11 24.20
N ILE A 61 -15.07 11.87 24.80
CA ILE A 61 -13.66 11.82 24.44
C ILE A 61 -12.92 11.27 25.65
N SER A 62 -12.20 10.16 25.46
CA SER A 62 -11.55 9.40 26.53
C SER A 62 -10.04 9.58 26.52
N LEU A 63 -9.37 9.23 27.63
CA LEU A 63 -7.97 9.52 27.90
C LEU A 63 -7.00 8.81 26.94
N ILE A 64 -7.30 7.58 26.51
CA ILE A 64 -6.43 6.76 25.69
C ILE A 64 -6.92 6.83 24.24
N PRO A 65 -6.26 7.61 23.34
CA PRO A 65 -6.73 7.82 21.96
C PRO A 65 -6.36 6.67 21.01
N LEU A 66 -6.33 5.44 21.51
CA LEU A 66 -5.96 4.23 20.75
C LEU A 66 -7.20 3.37 20.48
N GLY A 67 -8.25 3.98 19.88
CA GLY A 67 -9.47 3.27 19.55
C GLY A 67 -10.71 4.14 19.77
N GLY A 68 -11.88 3.50 19.70
CA GLY A 68 -13.18 4.08 19.95
C GLY A 68 -14.18 2.93 20.13
N TYR A 69 -15.42 3.28 20.43
CA TYR A 69 -16.51 2.31 20.43
C TYR A 69 -17.87 3.01 20.31
N VAL A 70 -18.79 2.29 19.70
CA VAL A 70 -20.22 2.65 19.68
C VAL A 70 -20.98 1.62 20.52
N LYS A 71 -21.43 2.04 21.69
CA LYS A 71 -22.25 1.15 22.55
C LYS A 71 -23.71 1.26 22.14
N MET A 72 -24.24 0.17 21.62
CA MET A 72 -25.65 0.03 21.25
C MET A 72 -26.44 -0.60 22.36
N LEU A 73 -27.76 -0.45 22.34
CA LEU A 73 -28.65 -1.15 23.24
C LEU A 73 -28.74 -2.61 22.79
N ASP A 74 -28.29 -3.54 23.63
CA ASP A 74 -28.28 -4.98 23.34
C ASP A 74 -28.58 -5.78 24.63
N GLU A 75 -29.46 -6.77 24.53
CA GLU A 75 -29.81 -7.64 25.68
C GLU A 75 -28.66 -8.54 26.14
N GLN A 76 -27.67 -8.77 25.28
CA GLN A 76 -26.48 -9.55 25.64
C GLN A 76 -25.49 -8.75 26.50
N GLU A 77 -25.59 -7.41 26.46
CA GLU A 77 -24.68 -6.52 27.19
C GLU A 77 -25.30 -5.91 28.46
N GLY A 78 -26.62 -6.08 28.68
CA GLY A 78 -27.28 -5.57 29.85
C GLY A 78 -28.81 -5.61 29.77
N ASP A 79 -29.46 -5.19 30.87
CA ASP A 79 -30.92 -5.15 30.94
C ASP A 79 -31.51 -4.11 29.99
N VAL A 80 -32.42 -4.54 29.12
CA VAL A 80 -33.11 -3.67 28.18
C VAL A 80 -34.51 -3.36 28.72
N PRO A 81 -34.88 -2.08 28.91
CA PRO A 81 -36.23 -1.72 29.29
C PRO A 81 -37.26 -2.23 28.25
N PRO A 82 -38.40 -2.83 28.67
CA PRO A 82 -39.37 -3.42 27.74
C PRO A 82 -39.88 -2.42 26.67
N GLN A 83 -39.94 -1.14 27.02
CA GLN A 83 -40.32 -0.06 26.10
C GLN A 83 -39.33 0.18 24.99
N ASP A 84 -38.04 -0.09 25.21
CA ASP A 84 -36.94 0.15 24.29
C ASP A 84 -36.50 -1.14 23.55
N ALA A 85 -37.10 -2.30 23.87
CA ALA A 85 -36.73 -3.59 23.30
C ALA A 85 -36.74 -3.60 21.75
N HIS A 86 -37.67 -2.88 21.15
CA HIS A 86 -37.76 -2.76 19.69
C HIS A 86 -36.60 -1.95 19.07
N MET A 87 -35.81 -1.23 19.86
CA MET A 87 -34.62 -0.49 19.46
C MET A 87 -33.32 -1.23 19.82
N ALA A 88 -33.40 -2.43 20.40
CA ALA A 88 -32.23 -3.24 20.69
C ALA A 88 -31.60 -3.80 19.42
N PHE A 89 -30.26 -3.83 19.37
CA PHE A 89 -29.49 -4.27 18.22
C PHE A 89 -29.79 -5.74 17.86
N ASN A 90 -29.84 -6.62 18.86
CA ASN A 90 -30.14 -8.05 18.69
C ASN A 90 -31.55 -8.32 18.19
N HIS A 91 -32.51 -7.40 18.34
CA HIS A 91 -33.87 -7.50 17.81
C HIS A 91 -34.01 -7.01 16.37
N GLN A 92 -32.98 -6.38 15.81
CA GLN A 92 -33.03 -5.93 14.43
C GLN A 92 -32.94 -7.09 13.44
N PRO A 93 -33.55 -6.96 12.26
CA PRO A 93 -33.42 -7.95 11.20
C PRO A 93 -31.96 -8.11 10.79
N LEU A 94 -31.59 -9.31 10.33
CA LEU A 94 -30.21 -9.71 10.02
C LEU A 94 -29.50 -8.72 9.06
N TRP A 95 -30.23 -8.24 8.04
CA TRP A 95 -29.69 -7.26 7.09
C TRP A 95 -29.29 -5.94 7.77
N ALA A 96 -30.07 -5.48 8.77
CA ALA A 96 -29.78 -4.25 9.48
C ALA A 96 -28.53 -4.41 10.39
N ARG A 97 -28.42 -5.54 11.10
CA ARG A 97 -27.23 -5.88 11.90
C ARG A 97 -25.99 -5.95 11.01
N ALA A 98 -26.09 -6.63 9.86
CA ALA A 98 -25.00 -6.71 8.89
C ALA A 98 -24.62 -5.33 8.31
N ALA A 99 -25.59 -4.49 7.97
CA ALA A 99 -25.36 -3.15 7.45
C ALA A 99 -24.68 -2.25 8.49
N ILE A 100 -25.07 -2.34 9.76
CA ILE A 100 -24.45 -1.56 10.85
C ILE A 100 -22.99 -1.94 11.01
N VAL A 101 -22.68 -3.24 11.03
CA VAL A 101 -21.30 -3.72 11.18
C VAL A 101 -20.45 -3.41 9.94
N LEU A 102 -21.01 -3.53 8.75
CA LEU A 102 -20.30 -3.18 7.51
C LEU A 102 -19.99 -1.69 7.38
N ALA A 103 -20.78 -0.84 8.05
CA ALA A 103 -20.71 0.62 7.89
C ALA A 103 -19.37 1.24 8.34
N GLY A 104 -18.73 0.70 9.39
CA GLY A 104 -17.41 1.17 9.84
C GLY A 104 -16.33 1.00 8.77
N PRO A 105 -16.08 -0.24 8.30
CA PRO A 105 -15.12 -0.49 7.22
C PRO A 105 -15.42 0.32 5.95
N VAL A 106 -16.68 0.40 5.52
CA VAL A 106 -17.09 1.18 4.35
C VAL A 106 -16.82 2.67 4.55
N ALA A 107 -17.07 3.23 5.74
CA ALA A 107 -16.76 4.62 6.04
C ALA A 107 -15.26 4.91 5.89
N ASN A 108 -14.38 3.99 6.31
CA ASN A 108 -12.95 4.12 6.12
C ASN A 108 -12.54 4.05 4.64
N LEU A 109 -13.13 3.17 3.84
CA LEU A 109 -12.86 3.10 2.41
C LEU A 109 -13.32 4.38 1.69
N LEU A 110 -14.48 4.92 2.06
CA LEU A 110 -14.96 6.20 1.53
C LEU A 110 -14.05 7.36 1.96
N LEU A 111 -13.65 7.40 3.23
CA LEU A 111 -12.68 8.39 3.73
C LEU A 111 -11.38 8.35 2.94
N ALA A 112 -10.87 7.15 2.63
CA ALA A 112 -9.65 6.99 1.84
C ALA A 112 -9.78 7.62 0.45
N VAL A 113 -10.90 7.42 -0.24
CA VAL A 113 -11.17 8.08 -1.53
C VAL A 113 -11.14 9.60 -1.39
N PHE A 114 -11.80 10.17 -0.36
CA PHE A 114 -11.79 11.62 -0.13
C PHE A 114 -10.39 12.16 0.20
N LEU A 115 -9.61 11.44 1.01
CA LEU A 115 -8.26 11.85 1.38
C LEU A 115 -7.29 11.79 0.19
N TYR A 116 -7.35 10.73 -0.62
CA TYR A 116 -6.57 10.66 -1.86
C TYR A 116 -7.00 11.76 -2.84
N ALA A 117 -8.30 11.99 -3.03
CA ALA A 117 -8.79 13.06 -3.91
C ALA A 117 -8.28 14.43 -3.45
N ALA A 118 -8.34 14.71 -2.15
CA ALA A 118 -7.79 15.95 -1.60
C ALA A 118 -6.27 16.05 -1.85
N ALA A 119 -5.51 14.96 -1.65
CA ALA A 119 -4.08 14.93 -1.91
C ALA A 119 -3.75 15.19 -3.38
N PHE A 120 -4.48 14.57 -4.31
CA PHE A 120 -4.32 14.75 -5.74
C PHE A 120 -4.70 16.15 -6.21
N CYS A 121 -5.74 16.73 -5.65
CA CYS A 121 -6.13 18.13 -5.94
C CYS A 121 -5.16 19.16 -5.35
N LEU A 122 -4.51 18.86 -4.22
CA LEU A 122 -3.44 19.72 -3.68
C LEU A 122 -2.18 19.64 -4.53
N GLY A 123 -1.98 18.56 -5.25
CA GLY A 123 -0.78 18.23 -6.00
C GLY A 123 0.31 17.56 -5.15
N GLN A 124 1.07 16.71 -5.80
CA GLN A 124 2.17 15.96 -5.18
C GLN A 124 3.29 15.69 -6.16
N TYR A 125 4.47 15.39 -5.62
CA TYR A 125 5.59 14.95 -6.44
C TYR A 125 5.44 13.45 -6.73
N GLU A 126 5.23 13.13 -8.02
CA GLU A 126 5.16 11.76 -8.53
C GLU A 126 6.43 11.41 -9.32
N THR A 127 6.70 10.11 -9.51
CA THR A 127 7.82 9.66 -10.32
C THR A 127 7.54 9.98 -11.80
N GLN A 128 8.49 10.66 -12.46
CA GLN A 128 8.41 10.95 -13.88
C GLN A 128 8.33 9.64 -14.69
N ALA A 129 7.58 9.65 -15.79
CA ALA A 129 7.40 8.49 -16.68
C ALA A 129 8.63 8.22 -17.56
N THR A 130 9.84 8.37 -17.00
CA THR A 130 11.09 7.99 -17.66
C THR A 130 11.38 6.53 -17.37
N LEU A 131 11.48 5.71 -18.41
CA LEU A 131 11.54 4.25 -18.30
C LEU A 131 12.98 3.77 -18.23
N ALA A 132 13.24 2.79 -17.35
CA ALA A 132 14.49 2.03 -17.34
C ALA A 132 14.61 1.16 -18.59
N ALA A 133 15.81 0.61 -18.84
CA ALA A 133 16.03 -0.33 -19.92
C ALA A 133 14.97 -1.44 -19.89
N PRO A 134 14.28 -1.72 -21.00
CA PRO A 134 13.32 -2.81 -21.08
C PRO A 134 14.00 -4.16 -20.90
N VAL A 135 13.23 -5.17 -20.59
CA VAL A 135 13.73 -6.55 -20.50
C VAL A 135 14.20 -6.99 -21.89
N VAL A 136 15.39 -7.60 -21.95
CA VAL A 136 15.98 -8.09 -23.22
C VAL A 136 15.04 -9.12 -23.86
N GLY A 137 14.77 -8.96 -25.16
CA GLY A 137 13.85 -9.79 -25.94
C GLY A 137 12.37 -9.47 -25.72
N SER A 138 12.04 -8.48 -24.90
CA SER A 138 10.64 -8.09 -24.63
C SER A 138 10.01 -7.30 -25.78
N VAL A 139 8.67 -7.20 -25.72
CA VAL A 139 7.89 -6.40 -26.68
C VAL A 139 8.37 -4.95 -26.72
N ALA A 140 8.61 -4.36 -25.54
CA ALA A 140 9.08 -2.97 -25.42
C ALA A 140 10.46 -2.77 -26.07
N GLU A 141 11.41 -3.71 -25.88
CA GLU A 141 12.74 -3.63 -26.49
C GLU A 141 12.65 -3.77 -28.02
N VAL A 142 11.91 -4.79 -28.50
CA VAL A 142 11.73 -5.04 -29.96
C VAL A 142 11.05 -3.87 -30.65
N ALA A 143 10.09 -3.24 -29.99
CA ALA A 143 9.43 -2.02 -30.48
C ALA A 143 10.35 -0.77 -30.50
N GLY A 144 11.56 -0.89 -29.94
CA GLY A 144 12.57 0.16 -29.98
C GLY A 144 12.59 1.09 -28.77
N LEU A 145 11.87 0.77 -27.67
CA LEU A 145 11.99 1.50 -26.41
C LEU A 145 13.42 1.36 -25.86
N ARG A 146 13.97 2.43 -25.31
CA ARG A 146 15.32 2.48 -24.77
C ARG A 146 15.34 3.03 -23.34
N SER A 147 16.39 2.71 -22.61
CA SER A 147 16.65 3.29 -21.28
C SER A 147 16.71 4.81 -21.36
N GLY A 148 15.97 5.47 -20.47
CA GLY A 148 15.89 6.92 -20.39
C GLY A 148 14.86 7.56 -21.30
N ASP A 149 14.10 6.80 -22.09
CA ASP A 149 12.96 7.29 -22.83
C ASP A 149 11.86 7.74 -21.84
N THR A 150 11.36 8.96 -22.05
CA THR A 150 10.26 9.52 -21.24
C THR A 150 8.96 9.41 -22.02
N VAL A 151 7.98 8.72 -21.48
CA VAL A 151 6.64 8.62 -22.09
C VAL A 151 5.90 9.92 -21.85
N LEU A 152 5.53 10.61 -22.92
CA LEU A 152 4.77 11.86 -22.88
C LEU A 152 3.27 11.59 -23.02
N ARG A 153 2.88 10.66 -23.92
CA ARG A 153 1.47 10.33 -24.21
C ARG A 153 1.32 8.82 -24.45
N VAL A 154 0.13 8.30 -24.20
CA VAL A 154 -0.24 6.90 -24.43
C VAL A 154 -1.65 6.81 -24.99
N GLY A 155 -1.92 5.84 -25.87
CA GLY A 155 -3.25 5.66 -26.46
C GLY A 155 -3.43 4.34 -27.17
N ALA A 156 -4.70 4.01 -27.49
CA ALA A 156 -5.09 2.88 -28.30
C ALA A 156 -4.92 3.13 -29.82
N SER A 157 -4.80 4.41 -30.22
CA SER A 157 -4.50 4.84 -31.59
C SER A 157 -3.62 6.08 -31.58
N VAL A 158 -3.01 6.40 -32.69
CA VAL A 158 -2.17 7.61 -32.86
C VAL A 158 -2.98 8.90 -32.71
N ASP A 159 -4.27 8.85 -33.05
CA ASP A 159 -5.17 10.02 -33.00
C ASP A 159 -5.78 10.24 -31.60
N ASP A 160 -5.71 9.22 -30.70
CA ASP A 160 -6.28 9.28 -29.35
C ASP A 160 -5.17 9.10 -28.27
N LEU A 161 -4.12 9.90 -28.39
CA LEU A 161 -3.02 9.91 -27.42
C LEU A 161 -3.36 10.84 -26.25
N GLN A 162 -3.35 10.31 -25.03
CA GLN A 162 -3.59 11.01 -23.77
C GLN A 162 -2.26 11.32 -23.07
N ASP A 163 -2.16 12.50 -22.45
CA ASP A 163 -0.97 12.94 -21.75
C ASP A 163 -0.67 12.04 -20.53
N VAL A 164 0.59 11.69 -20.36
CA VAL A 164 1.10 10.90 -19.23
C VAL A 164 1.77 11.82 -18.23
N ALA A 165 1.06 12.13 -17.14
CA ALA A 165 1.57 13.02 -16.12
C ALA A 165 2.70 12.39 -15.27
N SER A 166 2.68 11.06 -15.05
CA SER A 166 3.63 10.35 -14.22
C SER A 166 3.75 8.88 -14.61
N LEU A 167 4.72 8.19 -14.00
CA LEU A 167 4.90 6.74 -14.18
C LEU A 167 3.68 5.96 -13.65
N ASP A 168 3.08 6.43 -12.54
CA ASP A 168 1.89 5.80 -11.98
C ASP A 168 0.68 6.02 -12.89
N ALA A 169 0.56 7.20 -13.56
CA ALA A 169 -0.47 7.46 -14.56
C ALA A 169 -0.32 6.51 -15.77
N LEU A 170 0.91 6.27 -16.25
CA LEU A 170 1.17 5.30 -17.32
C LEU A 170 0.76 3.88 -16.91
N ARG A 171 1.18 3.43 -15.73
CA ARG A 171 0.80 2.11 -15.21
C ARG A 171 -0.71 1.96 -15.10
N TRP A 172 -1.35 3.01 -14.63
CA TRP A 172 -2.80 3.07 -14.48
C TRP A 172 -3.52 2.94 -15.83
N TRP A 173 -3.06 3.68 -16.84
CA TRP A 173 -3.61 3.60 -18.18
C TRP A 173 -3.50 2.16 -18.74
N LEU A 174 -2.34 1.54 -18.58
CA LEU A 174 -2.08 0.16 -19.03
C LEU A 174 -2.94 -0.89 -18.32
N LEU A 175 -3.33 -0.64 -17.07
CA LEU A 175 -4.20 -1.54 -16.30
C LEU A 175 -5.68 -1.43 -16.67
N GLN A 176 -6.10 -0.25 -17.16
CA GLN A 176 -7.50 -0.01 -17.53
C GLN A 176 -7.82 -0.33 -18.99
N ASN A 177 -6.83 -0.33 -19.84
CA ASN A 177 -7.02 -0.45 -21.27
C ASN A 177 -6.41 -1.75 -21.80
N ASP A 178 -7.27 -2.62 -22.31
CA ASP A 178 -6.88 -3.84 -23.04
C ASP A 178 -6.57 -3.52 -24.52
N ALA A 179 -6.03 -2.33 -24.79
CA ALA A 179 -5.76 -1.86 -26.15
C ALA A 179 -4.67 -2.69 -26.83
N SER A 180 -4.87 -2.94 -28.13
CA SER A 180 -3.99 -3.72 -28.97
C SER A 180 -4.01 -3.18 -30.40
N PRO A 181 -2.96 -2.59 -30.92
CA PRO A 181 -1.68 -2.23 -30.27
C PRO A 181 -1.78 -1.03 -29.30
N ILE A 182 -0.76 -0.85 -28.45
CA ILE A 182 -0.60 0.33 -27.62
C ILE A 182 0.39 1.29 -28.29
N TYR A 183 0.04 2.56 -28.38
CA TYR A 183 0.91 3.59 -28.91
C TYR A 183 1.47 4.46 -27.79
N LEU A 184 2.79 4.65 -27.80
CA LEU A 184 3.51 5.52 -26.87
C LEU A 184 4.19 6.64 -27.65
N ASP A 185 3.94 7.88 -27.29
CA ASP A 185 4.76 9.01 -27.74
C ASP A 185 5.88 9.19 -26.70
N VAL A 186 7.11 8.91 -27.12
CA VAL A 186 8.28 8.89 -26.22
C VAL A 186 9.30 9.93 -26.64
N GLN A 187 9.85 10.63 -25.67
CA GLN A 187 10.98 11.54 -25.84
C GLN A 187 12.27 10.84 -25.40
N PRO A 188 13.25 10.70 -26.31
CA PRO A 188 14.55 10.16 -25.97
C PRO A 188 15.30 10.99 -24.91
N GLN A 189 16.15 10.35 -24.10
CA GLN A 189 16.93 11.01 -23.04
C GLN A 189 17.75 12.21 -23.54
N ARG A 190 18.21 12.18 -24.80
CA ARG A 190 18.99 13.27 -25.42
C ARG A 190 18.14 14.47 -25.87
N LYS A 191 16.85 14.53 -25.48
CA LYS A 191 15.91 15.58 -25.86
C LYS A 191 15.78 15.80 -27.39
N GLU A 192 15.96 14.74 -28.14
CA GLU A 192 15.61 14.68 -29.55
C GLU A 192 14.09 14.84 -29.73
N SER A 193 13.62 14.98 -30.98
CA SER A 193 12.17 15.00 -31.25
C SER A 193 11.50 13.74 -30.70
N SER A 194 10.28 13.88 -30.15
CA SER A 194 9.49 12.74 -29.75
C SER A 194 9.19 11.81 -30.90
N ARG A 195 9.02 10.54 -30.61
CA ARG A 195 8.69 9.49 -31.58
C ARG A 195 7.58 8.62 -31.08
N ILE A 196 6.72 8.18 -31.98
CA ILE A 196 5.66 7.24 -31.65
C ILE A 196 6.19 5.82 -31.79
N ILE A 197 6.04 5.04 -30.72
CA ILE A 197 6.36 3.60 -30.66
C ILE A 197 5.04 2.84 -30.59
N SER A 198 4.89 1.82 -31.42
CA SER A 198 3.76 0.89 -31.36
C SER A 198 4.20 -0.38 -30.63
N LEU A 199 3.54 -0.71 -29.54
CA LEU A 199 3.72 -1.97 -28.81
C LEU A 199 2.69 -2.96 -29.35
N PRO A 200 3.08 -3.96 -30.15
CA PRO A 200 2.15 -5.01 -30.58
C PRO A 200 1.74 -5.83 -29.37
N VAL A 201 0.47 -6.17 -29.28
CA VAL A 201 0.01 -7.10 -28.27
C VAL A 201 0.46 -8.50 -28.65
N LEU A 202 1.11 -9.16 -27.75
CA LEU A 202 1.27 -10.60 -27.79
C LEU A 202 -0.13 -11.22 -27.69
N ALA A 203 -0.45 -12.14 -28.59
CA ALA A 203 -1.69 -12.92 -28.51
C ALA A 203 -1.81 -13.46 -27.08
N GLN A 204 -2.85 -13.01 -26.38
CA GLN A 204 -3.07 -13.22 -24.94
C GLN A 204 -3.39 -14.68 -24.57
N GLU A 205 -3.19 -15.65 -25.45
CA GLU A 205 -3.46 -17.06 -25.14
C GLU A 205 -2.47 -17.71 -24.16
N GLU A 206 -1.28 -17.12 -23.96
CA GLU A 206 -0.28 -17.67 -23.04
C GLU A 206 0.09 -16.78 -21.84
N ALA A 207 -0.24 -15.49 -21.87
CA ALA A 207 -0.08 -14.63 -20.71
C ALA A 207 -1.24 -14.89 -19.74
N SER A 208 -1.02 -15.80 -18.80
CA SER A 208 -1.90 -16.05 -17.65
C SER A 208 -2.61 -14.74 -17.25
N LYS A 209 -3.93 -14.79 -17.08
CA LYS A 209 -4.81 -13.68 -16.60
C LYS A 209 -4.36 -12.98 -15.32
N ASN A 210 -3.20 -13.34 -14.78
CA ASN A 210 -2.54 -12.81 -13.59
C ASN A 210 -1.18 -12.17 -13.87
N ALA A 211 -0.69 -12.12 -15.11
CA ALA A 211 0.55 -11.39 -15.43
C ALA A 211 0.21 -9.90 -15.56
N ASN A 212 0.81 -9.09 -14.68
CA ASN A 212 0.73 -7.64 -14.76
C ASN A 212 1.17 -7.21 -16.18
N THR A 213 0.31 -6.53 -16.94
CA THR A 213 0.56 -6.03 -18.31
C THR A 213 1.92 -5.32 -18.41
N TRP A 214 2.30 -4.60 -17.35
CA TRP A 214 3.60 -3.97 -17.20
C TRP A 214 4.78 -4.92 -17.40
N GLN A 215 4.75 -6.08 -16.74
CA GLN A 215 5.80 -7.10 -16.86
C GLN A 215 5.74 -7.84 -18.19
N ALA A 216 4.54 -8.10 -18.70
CA ALA A 216 4.34 -8.78 -19.98
C ALA A 216 4.91 -7.95 -21.16
N LEU A 217 4.79 -6.62 -21.09
CA LEU A 217 5.39 -5.71 -22.05
C LEU A 217 6.92 -5.58 -21.88
N GLY A 218 7.46 -6.00 -20.76
CA GLY A 218 8.90 -5.94 -20.47
C GLY A 218 9.36 -4.63 -19.84
N PHE A 219 8.49 -3.87 -19.21
CA PHE A 219 8.89 -2.67 -18.49
C PHE A 219 9.54 -2.99 -17.14
N ASN A 220 10.72 -2.45 -16.89
CA ASN A 220 11.50 -2.67 -15.66
C ASN A 220 11.28 -1.60 -14.56
N GLY A 221 10.53 -0.54 -14.84
CA GLY A 221 10.24 0.53 -13.88
C GLY A 221 10.87 1.88 -14.25
N ALA A 222 11.03 2.74 -13.24
CA ALA A 222 11.58 4.08 -13.45
C ALA A 222 13.07 4.04 -13.74
N TRP A 223 13.50 4.88 -14.66
CA TRP A 223 14.91 5.13 -14.93
C TRP A 223 15.58 5.84 -13.75
N SER A 224 16.79 5.44 -13.43
CA SER A 224 17.69 6.17 -12.55
C SER A 224 19.14 5.97 -12.95
N ARG A 225 19.98 6.97 -12.68
CA ARG A 225 21.41 6.88 -12.97
C ARG A 225 22.04 5.72 -12.19
N ALA A 226 23.00 5.06 -12.80
CA ALA A 226 23.74 3.95 -12.20
C ALA A 226 24.80 4.41 -11.17
N VAL A 227 24.39 5.23 -10.21
CA VAL A 227 25.26 5.79 -9.18
C VAL A 227 25.10 4.98 -7.89
N LEU A 228 26.19 4.64 -7.23
CA LEU A 228 26.18 3.94 -5.95
C LEU A 228 25.77 4.89 -4.82
N GLY A 229 24.81 4.46 -4.02
CA GLY A 229 24.39 5.09 -2.78
C GLY A 229 25.26 4.64 -1.60
N GLU A 230 24.61 4.32 -0.49
CA GLU A 230 25.33 3.85 0.70
C GLU A 230 25.95 2.46 0.47
N VAL A 231 27.18 2.29 0.92
CA VAL A 231 27.93 1.06 0.85
C VAL A 231 28.07 0.49 2.26
N GLN A 232 27.62 -0.74 2.46
CA GLN A 232 27.64 -1.42 3.75
C GLN A 232 29.06 -1.90 4.05
N HIS A 233 29.55 -1.57 5.26
CA HIS A 233 30.88 -1.97 5.70
C HIS A 233 31.05 -3.50 5.75
N GLY A 234 32.21 -3.99 5.29
CA GLY A 234 32.54 -5.42 5.24
C GLY A 234 31.81 -6.23 4.15
N LYS A 235 30.98 -5.58 3.31
CA LYS A 235 30.31 -6.26 2.19
C LYS A 235 31.12 -6.16 0.89
N PRO A 236 30.81 -6.98 -0.15
CA PRO A 236 31.62 -7.06 -1.38
C PRO A 236 31.94 -5.71 -2.03
N ALA A 237 31.02 -4.75 -2.02
CA ALA A 237 31.29 -3.43 -2.58
C ALA A 237 32.35 -2.65 -1.76
N ASP A 238 32.29 -2.72 -0.43
CA ASP A 238 33.27 -2.09 0.46
C ASP A 238 34.66 -2.75 0.33
N ILE A 239 34.69 -4.08 0.33
CA ILE A 239 35.91 -4.86 0.14
C ILE A 239 36.58 -4.53 -1.21
N ALA A 240 35.80 -4.33 -2.27
CA ALA A 240 36.27 -3.93 -3.57
C ALA A 240 36.72 -2.44 -3.64
N GLY A 241 36.47 -1.64 -2.60
CA GLY A 241 36.81 -0.23 -2.54
C GLY A 241 35.85 0.68 -3.31
N LEU A 242 34.63 0.20 -3.60
CA LEU A 242 33.56 1.02 -4.14
C LEU A 242 33.06 2.01 -3.08
N ARG A 243 32.63 3.21 -3.52
CA ARG A 243 32.19 4.29 -2.64
C ARG A 243 30.87 4.88 -3.09
N LYS A 244 30.19 5.53 -2.17
CA LYS A 244 29.04 6.38 -2.49
C LYS A 244 29.45 7.45 -3.51
N GLY A 245 28.62 7.61 -4.55
CA GLY A 245 28.88 8.55 -5.65
C GLY A 245 29.60 7.94 -6.86
N ASP A 246 30.09 6.70 -6.78
CA ASP A 246 30.65 6.02 -7.95
C ASP A 246 29.57 5.77 -8.99
N GLU A 247 29.78 6.21 -10.22
CA GLU A 247 28.89 5.93 -11.36
C GLU A 247 29.38 4.70 -12.10
N VAL A 248 28.55 3.66 -12.17
CA VAL A 248 28.88 2.39 -12.84
C VAL A 248 28.59 2.54 -14.33
N LEU A 249 29.62 2.42 -15.16
CA LEU A 249 29.52 2.58 -16.60
C LEU A 249 29.47 1.23 -17.34
N ARG A 250 30.29 0.26 -16.87
CA ARG A 250 30.34 -1.09 -17.46
C ARG A 250 30.58 -2.15 -16.41
N ILE A 251 30.05 -3.35 -16.67
CA ILE A 251 30.39 -4.58 -15.95
C ILE A 251 30.78 -5.63 -16.97
N ASP A 252 31.96 -6.23 -16.82
CA ASP A 252 32.52 -7.25 -17.73
C ASP A 252 32.51 -6.84 -19.21
N GLY A 253 32.80 -5.55 -19.47
CA GLY A 253 32.79 -4.96 -20.81
C GLY A 253 31.40 -4.52 -21.32
N ASN A 254 30.31 -4.97 -20.72
CA ASN A 254 28.95 -4.60 -21.10
C ASN A 254 28.61 -3.20 -20.61
N VAL A 255 28.18 -2.32 -21.52
CA VAL A 255 27.74 -0.96 -21.17
C VAL A 255 26.41 -1.04 -20.42
N LEU A 256 26.32 -0.35 -19.29
CA LEU A 256 25.11 -0.26 -18.49
C LEU A 256 24.48 1.13 -18.61
N THR A 257 23.22 1.17 -18.90
CA THR A 257 22.50 2.42 -19.24
C THR A 257 21.76 3.03 -18.04
N ASP A 258 21.54 2.22 -17.00
CA ASP A 258 20.82 2.65 -15.79
C ASP A 258 21.08 1.73 -14.60
N ALA A 259 20.59 2.14 -13.44
CA ALA A 259 20.73 1.38 -12.20
C ALA A 259 20.01 0.01 -12.23
N THR A 260 18.97 -0.13 -13.04
CA THR A 260 18.25 -1.41 -13.17
C THR A 260 19.10 -2.44 -13.89
N ALA A 261 19.84 -2.03 -14.94
CA ALA A 261 20.81 -2.88 -15.63
C ALA A 261 21.94 -3.33 -14.70
N VAL A 262 22.45 -2.42 -13.83
CA VAL A 262 23.46 -2.78 -12.81
C VAL A 262 22.91 -3.82 -11.83
N ARG A 263 21.70 -3.57 -11.28
CA ARG A 263 21.06 -4.53 -10.37
C ARG A 263 20.84 -5.89 -11.01
N ALA A 264 20.42 -5.91 -12.28
CA ALA A 264 20.21 -7.16 -13.03
C ALA A 264 21.52 -7.93 -13.22
N ALA A 265 22.62 -7.26 -13.60
CA ALA A 265 23.94 -7.87 -13.77
C ALA A 265 24.48 -8.46 -12.44
N VAL A 266 24.31 -7.71 -11.34
CA VAL A 266 24.69 -8.19 -9.99
C VAL A 266 23.84 -9.39 -9.58
N ARG A 267 22.51 -9.35 -9.73
CA ARG A 267 21.64 -10.48 -9.37
C ARG A 267 21.95 -11.74 -10.17
N ALA A 268 22.21 -11.60 -11.47
CA ALA A 268 22.52 -12.71 -12.36
C ALA A 268 23.81 -13.45 -11.95
N SER A 269 24.79 -12.76 -11.34
CA SER A 269 26.04 -13.39 -10.89
C SER A 269 25.84 -14.49 -9.82
N GLY A 270 24.74 -14.43 -9.07
CA GLY A 270 24.42 -15.46 -8.06
C GLY A 270 23.88 -16.77 -8.62
N GLN A 271 23.54 -16.84 -9.90
CA GLN A 271 23.09 -18.07 -10.57
C GLN A 271 24.23 -19.09 -10.76
N TYR A 272 25.47 -18.61 -10.76
CA TYR A 272 26.64 -19.48 -10.84
C TYR A 272 26.91 -20.15 -9.49
N GLN A 273 27.42 -21.39 -9.53
CA GLN A 273 27.71 -22.17 -8.32
C GLN A 273 28.82 -21.55 -7.45
N SER A 274 29.77 -20.86 -8.07
CA SER A 274 30.85 -20.14 -7.39
C SER A 274 30.73 -18.64 -7.65
N PRO A 275 31.02 -17.78 -6.65
CA PRO A 275 31.10 -16.35 -6.86
C PRO A 275 32.12 -16.02 -7.95
N THR A 276 31.69 -15.33 -9.01
CA THR A 276 32.57 -14.87 -10.08
C THR A 276 32.93 -13.42 -9.87
N THR A 277 34.23 -13.11 -9.99
CA THR A 277 34.68 -11.72 -9.92
C THR A 277 34.32 -11.00 -11.21
N GLN A 278 33.61 -9.90 -11.08
CA GLN A 278 33.23 -9.00 -12.18
C GLN A 278 34.19 -7.81 -12.26
N VAL A 279 34.56 -7.41 -13.47
CA VAL A 279 35.37 -6.22 -13.71
C VAL A 279 34.45 -5.03 -13.97
N TRP A 280 34.40 -4.09 -13.02
CA TRP A 280 33.58 -2.91 -13.09
C TRP A 280 34.40 -1.72 -13.58
N GLN A 281 33.90 -1.00 -14.58
CA GLN A 281 34.40 0.31 -14.97
C GLN A 281 33.48 1.35 -14.36
N ILE A 282 34.03 2.17 -13.48
CA ILE A 282 33.33 3.24 -12.76
C ILE A 282 33.91 4.60 -13.09
N SER A 283 33.11 5.63 -12.93
CA SER A 283 33.54 7.02 -12.88
C SER A 283 33.45 7.50 -11.44
N ARG A 284 34.59 7.90 -10.86
CA ARG A 284 34.70 8.52 -9.53
C ARG A 284 35.27 9.92 -9.70
N ASP A 285 34.52 10.95 -9.32
CA ASP A 285 34.90 12.35 -9.47
C ASP A 285 35.39 12.69 -10.90
N GLY A 286 34.73 12.09 -11.92
CA GLY A 286 35.08 12.27 -13.33
C GLY A 286 36.27 11.45 -13.83
N ARG A 287 36.92 10.64 -12.95
CA ARG A 287 38.04 9.75 -13.32
C ARG A 287 37.53 8.33 -13.57
N LEU A 288 37.95 7.76 -14.68
CA LEU A 288 37.64 6.37 -15.00
C LEU A 288 38.56 5.44 -14.21
N MET A 289 37.96 4.44 -13.55
CA MET A 289 38.66 3.43 -12.76
C MET A 289 38.09 2.05 -13.07
N GLN A 290 38.94 1.03 -12.95
CA GLN A 290 38.51 -0.36 -12.97
C GLN A 290 38.61 -0.93 -11.58
N VAL A 291 37.57 -1.63 -11.16
CA VAL A 291 37.44 -2.26 -9.84
C VAL A 291 36.94 -3.68 -9.99
N ALA A 292 37.64 -4.62 -9.36
CA ALA A 292 37.22 -6.01 -9.31
C ALA A 292 36.24 -6.24 -8.17
N VAL A 293 35.02 -6.65 -8.46
CA VAL A 293 33.95 -6.86 -7.48
C VAL A 293 33.52 -8.33 -7.52
N THR A 294 33.49 -8.99 -6.38
CA THR A 294 33.00 -10.37 -6.26
C THR A 294 31.69 -10.37 -5.47
N PRO A 295 30.52 -10.39 -6.14
CA PRO A 295 29.23 -10.38 -5.45
C PRO A 295 29.08 -11.61 -4.55
N GLU A 296 28.49 -11.43 -3.39
CA GLU A 296 28.10 -12.49 -2.45
C GLU A 296 26.90 -13.26 -3.00
N ARG A 297 26.95 -14.60 -2.97
CA ARG A 297 25.82 -15.45 -3.36
C ARG A 297 24.86 -15.63 -2.19
N VAL A 298 23.62 -15.17 -2.34
CA VAL A 298 22.61 -15.19 -1.28
C VAL A 298 21.37 -15.93 -1.80
N ALA A 299 20.79 -16.79 -0.95
CA ALA A 299 19.51 -17.44 -1.26
C ALA A 299 18.36 -16.44 -1.16
N GLU A 300 17.52 -16.38 -2.18
CA GLU A 300 16.29 -15.58 -2.22
C GLU A 300 15.14 -16.48 -2.70
N GLY A 301 14.36 -17.00 -1.77
CA GLY A 301 13.35 -18.01 -2.05
C GLY A 301 13.98 -19.30 -2.62
N SER A 302 13.54 -19.73 -3.81
CA SER A 302 14.04 -20.91 -4.51
C SER A 302 15.28 -20.64 -5.40
N GLN A 303 15.74 -19.41 -5.48
CA GLN A 303 16.83 -19.00 -6.38
C GLN A 303 18.00 -18.42 -5.58
N TYR A 304 19.19 -18.45 -6.19
CA TYR A 304 20.35 -17.75 -5.67
C TYR A 304 20.61 -16.50 -6.50
N ILE A 305 20.89 -15.39 -5.81
CA ILE A 305 21.20 -14.10 -6.41
C ILE A 305 22.55 -13.58 -5.92
N GLY A 306 23.18 -12.74 -6.73
CA GLY A 306 24.34 -11.97 -6.32
C GLY A 306 23.92 -10.73 -5.53
N ARG A 307 24.69 -10.40 -4.48
CA ARG A 307 24.56 -9.15 -3.70
C ARG A 307 25.93 -8.53 -3.51
N ILE A 308 25.98 -7.19 -3.49
CA ILE A 308 27.22 -6.43 -3.26
C ILE A 308 27.22 -5.64 -1.96
N GLY A 309 26.08 -5.52 -1.28
CA GLY A 309 25.93 -4.71 -0.06
C GLY A 309 26.06 -3.21 -0.33
N ALA A 310 25.58 -2.74 -1.48
CA ALA A 310 25.49 -1.31 -1.80
C ALA A 310 24.13 -0.97 -2.40
N GLN A 311 23.65 0.23 -2.11
CA GLN A 311 22.50 0.78 -2.79
C GLN A 311 22.90 1.18 -4.22
N VAL A 312 22.13 0.74 -5.22
CA VAL A 312 22.39 1.03 -6.63
C VAL A 312 21.25 1.90 -7.17
N GLY A 313 21.59 3.07 -7.68
CA GLY A 313 20.69 4.04 -8.28
C GLY A 313 20.36 5.24 -7.38
N GLU A 314 20.24 6.38 -8.01
CA GLU A 314 19.65 7.58 -7.41
C GLU A 314 18.13 7.46 -7.34
N PRO A 315 17.45 8.23 -6.47
CA PRO A 315 16.01 8.35 -6.54
C PRO A 315 15.58 8.82 -7.95
N PRO A 316 14.55 8.23 -8.56
CA PRO A 316 14.06 8.66 -9.87
C PRO A 316 13.65 10.14 -9.87
N ALA A 317 13.73 10.76 -11.04
CA ALA A 317 13.25 12.14 -11.21
C ALA A 317 11.77 12.24 -10.85
N LYS A 318 11.40 13.33 -10.20
CA LYS A 318 10.02 13.60 -9.78
C LYS A 318 9.45 14.76 -10.58
N VAL A 319 8.15 14.67 -10.89
CA VAL A 319 7.35 15.70 -11.53
C VAL A 319 6.22 16.12 -10.61
N TRP A 320 5.89 17.40 -10.58
CA TRP A 320 4.74 17.88 -9.86
C TRP A 320 3.47 17.56 -10.64
N VAL A 321 2.56 16.82 -10.04
CA VAL A 321 1.28 16.44 -10.64
C VAL A 321 0.16 16.96 -9.77
N GLN A 322 -0.79 17.66 -10.40
CA GLN A 322 -2.00 18.17 -9.76
C GLN A 322 -3.18 17.84 -10.67
N TYR A 323 -4.19 17.21 -10.11
CA TYR A 323 -5.39 16.81 -10.85
C TYR A 323 -6.53 17.80 -10.59
N GLY A 324 -7.42 17.96 -11.58
CA GLY A 324 -8.70 18.62 -11.40
C GLY A 324 -9.61 17.85 -10.42
N LEU A 325 -10.68 18.48 -9.96
CA LEU A 325 -11.57 17.86 -8.96
C LEU A 325 -12.14 16.51 -9.40
N LEU A 326 -12.65 16.43 -10.63
CA LEU A 326 -13.25 15.18 -11.15
C LEU A 326 -12.20 14.11 -11.39
N ASP A 327 -11.10 14.47 -12.07
CA ASP A 327 -10.00 13.54 -12.37
C ASP A 327 -9.33 13.07 -11.08
N GLY A 328 -9.12 13.99 -10.14
CA GLY A 328 -8.58 13.68 -8.82
C GLY A 328 -9.45 12.68 -8.04
N PHE A 329 -10.77 12.81 -8.12
CA PHE A 329 -11.69 11.86 -7.49
C PHE A 329 -11.68 10.49 -8.19
N MET A 330 -11.68 10.46 -9.52
CA MET A 330 -11.58 9.20 -10.28
C MET A 330 -10.26 8.47 -10.00
N GLN A 331 -9.14 9.19 -10.03
CA GLN A 331 -7.82 8.65 -9.68
C GLN A 331 -7.77 8.15 -8.22
N ALA A 332 -8.40 8.85 -7.30
CA ALA A 332 -8.49 8.45 -5.89
C ALA A 332 -9.28 7.16 -5.70
N ALA A 333 -10.43 7.02 -6.35
CA ALA A 333 -11.23 5.80 -6.30
C ALA A 333 -10.45 4.61 -6.86
N ALA A 334 -9.76 4.84 -7.96
CA ALA A 334 -8.90 3.88 -8.62
C ALA A 334 -7.73 3.47 -7.71
N LYS A 335 -7.00 4.42 -7.14
CA LYS A 335 -5.90 4.18 -6.18
C LYS A 335 -6.37 3.40 -4.96
N THR A 336 -7.55 3.75 -4.42
CA THR A 336 -8.17 3.04 -3.30
C THR A 336 -8.41 1.57 -3.65
N ARG A 337 -8.99 1.29 -4.83
CA ARG A 337 -9.20 -0.08 -5.31
C ARG A 337 -7.87 -0.84 -5.41
N ASP A 338 -6.84 -0.23 -5.98
CA ASP A 338 -5.54 -0.88 -6.16
C ASP A 338 -4.88 -1.21 -4.83
N VAL A 339 -4.97 -0.30 -3.85
CA VAL A 339 -4.47 -0.55 -2.49
C VAL A 339 -5.27 -1.68 -1.82
N ILE A 340 -6.59 -1.76 -2.01
CA ILE A 340 -7.41 -2.88 -1.51
C ILE A 340 -6.91 -4.20 -2.10
N VAL A 341 -6.77 -4.27 -3.44
CA VAL A 341 -6.32 -5.49 -4.14
C VAL A 341 -4.92 -5.89 -3.68
N MET A 342 -3.99 -4.94 -3.60
CA MET A 342 -2.62 -5.18 -3.15
C MET A 342 -2.60 -5.67 -1.69
N THR A 343 -3.42 -5.10 -0.82
CA THR A 343 -3.52 -5.52 0.59
C THR A 343 -4.05 -6.95 0.70
N LEU A 344 -5.08 -7.29 -0.06
CA LEU A 344 -5.64 -8.65 -0.10
C LEU A 344 -4.65 -9.67 -0.69
N ASP A 345 -3.92 -9.32 -1.76
CA ASP A 345 -2.88 -10.18 -2.34
C ASP A 345 -1.73 -10.41 -1.34
N MET A 346 -1.29 -9.37 -0.65
CA MET A 346 -0.26 -9.50 0.40
C MET A 346 -0.72 -10.41 1.54
N LEU A 347 -1.97 -10.28 2.00
CA LEU A 347 -2.55 -11.14 3.02
C LEU A 347 -2.64 -12.59 2.54
N TRP A 348 -3.05 -12.81 1.29
CA TRP A 348 -3.09 -14.13 0.69
C TRP A 348 -1.71 -14.78 0.61
N ARG A 349 -0.69 -14.03 0.20
CA ARG A 349 0.71 -14.50 0.17
C ARG A 349 1.23 -14.84 1.56
N LEU A 350 0.84 -14.05 2.57
CA LEU A 350 1.20 -14.30 3.96
C LEU A 350 0.57 -15.61 4.46
N LEU A 351 -0.74 -15.81 4.21
CA LEU A 351 -1.47 -17.02 4.60
C LEU A 351 -0.95 -18.29 3.88
N THR A 352 -0.47 -18.15 2.64
CA THR A 352 0.09 -19.26 1.86
C THR A 352 1.59 -19.50 2.09
N GLY A 353 2.21 -18.76 3.02
CA GLY A 353 3.64 -18.88 3.33
C GLY A 353 4.57 -18.38 2.22
N ARG A 354 4.04 -17.62 1.24
CA ARG A 354 4.83 -17.03 0.13
C ARG A 354 5.42 -15.67 0.45
N ALA A 355 5.06 -15.08 1.58
CA ALA A 355 5.63 -13.84 2.09
C ALA A 355 6.19 -14.06 3.50
N SER A 356 7.33 -13.41 3.83
CA SER A 356 7.88 -13.45 5.18
C SER A 356 7.09 -12.53 6.11
N LEU A 357 6.91 -12.99 7.35
CA LEU A 357 6.33 -12.19 8.44
C LEU A 357 7.20 -10.96 8.80
N ASP A 358 8.49 -10.97 8.45
CA ASP A 358 9.40 -9.83 8.68
C ASP A 358 8.96 -8.55 7.95
N ASN A 359 8.07 -8.69 6.95
CA ASN A 359 7.49 -7.57 6.23
C ASN A 359 6.33 -6.89 6.97
N LEU A 360 5.86 -7.45 8.09
CA LEU A 360 4.81 -6.83 8.90
C LEU A 360 5.38 -5.62 9.65
N SER A 361 4.83 -4.45 9.36
CA SER A 361 5.13 -3.20 10.05
C SER A 361 4.24 -3.06 11.29
N GLY A 362 4.83 -2.67 12.39
CA GLY A 362 4.11 -2.43 13.64
C GLY A 362 3.80 -0.94 13.87
N PRO A 363 3.26 -0.61 15.06
CA PRO A 363 2.82 0.73 15.41
C PRO A 363 3.94 1.79 15.40
N LEU A 364 5.19 1.40 15.71
CA LEU A 364 6.34 2.32 15.72
C LEU A 364 6.71 2.73 14.30
N THR A 365 6.75 1.76 13.38
CA THR A 365 6.96 2.03 11.96
C THR A 365 5.84 2.92 11.39
N MET A 366 4.59 2.67 11.75
CA MET A 366 3.46 3.53 11.34
C MET A 366 3.61 4.95 11.86
N ALA A 367 4.06 5.13 13.12
CA ALA A 367 4.30 6.45 13.68
C ALA A 367 5.44 7.19 12.95
N ASP A 368 6.53 6.49 12.62
CA ASP A 368 7.64 7.06 11.85
C ASP A 368 7.18 7.54 10.46
N TYR A 369 6.42 6.70 9.73
CA TYR A 369 5.85 7.09 8.44
C TYR A 369 4.86 8.27 8.55
N ALA A 370 4.05 8.35 9.61
CA ALA A 370 3.19 9.50 9.86
C ALA A 370 4.00 10.80 9.99
N GLY A 371 5.07 10.76 10.78
CA GLY A 371 5.97 11.90 10.98
C GLY A 371 6.69 12.31 9.71
N ARG A 372 7.24 11.36 8.97
CA ARG A 372 7.93 11.61 7.68
C ARG A 372 6.96 12.18 6.65
N SER A 373 5.78 11.62 6.50
CA SER A 373 4.78 12.11 5.55
C SER A 373 4.35 13.54 5.89
N ALA A 374 4.14 13.84 7.17
CA ALA A 374 3.83 15.21 7.63
C ALA A 374 4.96 16.20 7.35
N SER A 375 6.23 15.76 7.43
CA SER A 375 7.39 16.62 7.13
C SER A 375 7.56 16.89 5.63
N VAL A 376 7.12 15.98 4.76
CA VAL A 376 7.13 16.15 3.29
C VAL A 376 6.07 17.16 2.85
N GLY A 377 4.89 17.19 3.53
CA GLY A 377 3.84 18.14 3.25
C GLY A 377 2.43 17.56 3.38
N MET A 378 1.43 18.43 3.27
CA MET A 378 0.03 18.07 3.50
C MET A 378 -0.47 16.97 2.53
N ALA A 379 -0.18 17.05 1.24
CA ALA A 379 -0.61 16.05 0.27
C ALA A 379 -0.04 14.66 0.59
N ALA A 380 1.24 14.58 0.98
CA ALA A 380 1.88 13.33 1.39
C ALA A 380 1.24 12.76 2.67
N TYR A 381 0.91 13.64 3.63
CA TYR A 381 0.26 13.22 4.86
C TYR A 381 -1.16 12.72 4.63
N LEU A 382 -1.94 13.39 3.76
CA LEU A 382 -3.28 12.92 3.36
C LEU A 382 -3.22 11.59 2.62
N SER A 383 -2.23 11.40 1.74
CA SER A 383 -2.00 10.12 1.04
C SER A 383 -1.64 8.99 2.02
N TYR A 384 -0.84 9.29 3.04
CA TYR A 384 -0.54 8.35 4.12
C TYR A 384 -1.80 8.00 4.92
N LEU A 385 -2.60 8.99 5.33
CA LEU A 385 -3.88 8.78 6.02
C LEU A 385 -4.84 7.91 5.18
N ALA A 386 -4.92 8.17 3.88
CA ALA A 386 -5.74 7.38 2.96
C ALA A 386 -5.28 5.91 2.92
N LEU A 387 -3.96 5.66 2.80
CA LEU A 387 -3.39 4.32 2.83
C LEU A 387 -3.75 3.56 4.11
N VAL A 388 -3.57 4.19 5.27
CA VAL A 388 -3.91 3.59 6.57
C VAL A 388 -5.41 3.37 6.69
N SER A 389 -6.24 4.28 6.16
CA SER A 389 -7.70 4.15 6.14
C SER A 389 -8.17 2.95 5.32
N VAL A 390 -7.57 2.72 4.13
CA VAL A 390 -7.84 1.50 3.33
C VAL A 390 -7.43 0.27 4.10
N SER A 391 -6.23 0.26 4.66
CA SER A 391 -5.74 -0.88 5.44
C SER A 391 -6.67 -1.21 6.60
N LEU A 392 -7.09 -0.20 7.37
CA LEU A 392 -8.01 -0.39 8.50
C LEU A 392 -9.37 -0.93 8.02
N GLY A 393 -9.92 -0.40 6.92
CA GLY A 393 -11.17 -0.89 6.33
C GLY A 393 -11.06 -2.35 5.87
N VAL A 394 -9.98 -2.71 5.17
CA VAL A 394 -9.75 -4.08 4.68
C VAL A 394 -9.50 -5.05 5.83
N PHE A 395 -8.64 -4.70 6.80
CA PHE A 395 -8.36 -5.56 7.95
C PHE A 395 -9.61 -5.82 8.79
N ASN A 396 -10.45 -4.79 9.01
CA ASN A 396 -11.71 -4.97 9.74
C ASN A 396 -12.73 -5.85 9.00
N LEU A 397 -12.62 -6.01 7.67
CA LEU A 397 -13.45 -6.94 6.90
C LEU A 397 -12.92 -8.38 6.89
N LEU A 398 -11.73 -8.65 7.44
CA LEU A 398 -11.24 -10.02 7.54
C LEU A 398 -12.14 -10.86 8.45
N PRO A 399 -12.32 -12.16 8.14
CA PRO A 399 -13.15 -13.08 8.93
C PRO A 399 -12.44 -13.49 10.24
N LEU A 400 -11.95 -12.51 10.99
CA LEU A 400 -11.28 -12.70 12.28
C LEU A 400 -12.25 -12.36 13.41
N PRO A 401 -12.44 -13.26 14.39
CA PRO A 401 -13.19 -12.95 15.59
C PRO A 401 -12.62 -11.67 16.23
N MET A 402 -13.45 -10.82 16.77
CA MET A 402 -13.12 -9.48 17.31
C MET A 402 -13.08 -8.33 16.30
N LEU A 403 -13.09 -8.60 14.99
CA LEU A 403 -13.22 -7.58 13.94
C LEU A 403 -14.63 -7.62 13.33
N ASP A 404 -15.01 -6.56 12.65
CA ASP A 404 -16.34 -6.46 12.00
C ASP A 404 -16.60 -7.62 11.04
N GLY A 405 -15.58 -8.04 10.29
CA GLY A 405 -15.66 -9.19 9.37
C GLY A 405 -15.99 -10.51 10.06
N GLY A 406 -15.57 -10.68 11.32
CA GLY A 406 -15.96 -11.83 12.13
C GLY A 406 -17.46 -11.82 12.47
N HIS A 407 -18.01 -10.65 12.83
CA HIS A 407 -19.45 -10.51 13.04
C HIS A 407 -20.24 -10.73 11.74
N LEU A 408 -19.75 -10.23 10.61
CA LEU A 408 -20.36 -10.49 9.30
C LEU A 408 -20.36 -11.98 8.95
N LEU A 409 -19.30 -12.73 9.30
CA LEU A 409 -19.25 -14.17 9.12
C LEU A 409 -20.30 -14.89 9.99
N TYR A 410 -20.53 -14.43 11.20
CA TYR A 410 -21.59 -14.97 12.08
C TYR A 410 -22.97 -14.72 11.49
N TYR A 411 -23.23 -13.54 10.94
CA TYR A 411 -24.50 -13.24 10.28
C TYR A 411 -24.68 -14.03 8.99
N LEU A 412 -23.62 -14.30 8.25
CA LEU A 412 -23.67 -15.20 7.08
C LEU A 412 -24.02 -16.63 7.51
N TYR A 413 -23.44 -17.13 8.59
CA TYR A 413 -23.81 -18.43 9.16
C TYR A 413 -25.29 -18.47 9.56
N GLU A 414 -25.78 -17.44 10.26
CA GLU A 414 -27.18 -17.31 10.67
C GLU A 414 -28.11 -17.27 9.44
N ALA A 415 -27.73 -16.56 8.38
CA ALA A 415 -28.49 -16.50 7.13
C ALA A 415 -28.61 -17.87 6.45
N CYS A 416 -27.54 -18.69 6.46
CA CYS A 416 -27.50 -19.98 5.81
C CYS A 416 -28.22 -21.09 6.63
N THR A 417 -28.12 -21.01 7.97
CA THR A 417 -28.63 -22.08 8.85
C THR A 417 -29.99 -21.76 9.48
N GLY A 418 -30.43 -20.49 9.40
CA GLY A 418 -31.64 -20.00 10.07
C GLY A 418 -31.53 -19.91 11.59
N ARG A 419 -30.35 -20.11 12.17
CA ARG A 419 -30.12 -20.08 13.62
C ARG A 419 -28.82 -19.35 13.95
N PRO A 420 -28.80 -18.51 15.00
CA PRO A 420 -27.55 -17.85 15.44
C PRO A 420 -26.57 -18.91 15.99
N PRO A 421 -25.24 -18.64 15.89
CA PRO A 421 -24.23 -19.49 16.52
C PRO A 421 -24.42 -19.55 18.04
N SER A 422 -23.99 -20.66 18.67
CA SER A 422 -24.08 -20.76 20.14
C SER A 422 -23.12 -19.77 20.83
N LEU A 423 -23.52 -19.27 21.98
CA LEU A 423 -22.70 -18.33 22.79
C LEU A 423 -21.34 -18.92 23.15
N ILE A 424 -21.28 -20.20 23.49
CA ILE A 424 -20.03 -20.91 23.81
C ILE A 424 -19.07 -20.91 22.63
N TRP A 425 -19.59 -21.12 21.42
CA TRP A 425 -18.79 -21.10 20.20
C TRP A 425 -18.27 -19.68 19.89
N LEU A 426 -19.13 -18.65 20.05
CA LEU A 426 -18.77 -17.25 19.89
C LEU A 426 -17.63 -16.82 20.84
N GLU A 427 -17.78 -17.13 22.13
CA GLU A 427 -16.76 -16.81 23.14
C GLU A 427 -15.44 -17.54 22.84
N SER A 428 -15.50 -18.81 22.43
CA SER A 428 -14.30 -19.58 22.10
C SER A 428 -13.56 -18.97 20.91
N MET A 429 -14.29 -18.58 19.86
CA MET A 429 -13.73 -17.92 18.68
C MET A 429 -13.14 -16.55 19.01
N GLN A 430 -13.81 -15.76 19.88
CA GLN A 430 -13.29 -14.48 20.33
C GLN A 430 -11.98 -14.64 21.12
N ARG A 431 -11.87 -15.64 22.01
CA ARG A 431 -10.61 -15.92 22.74
C ARG A 431 -9.47 -16.30 21.80
N VAL A 432 -9.74 -17.16 20.80
CA VAL A 432 -8.74 -17.52 19.79
C VAL A 432 -8.35 -16.30 18.96
N GLY A 433 -9.32 -15.49 18.50
CA GLY A 433 -9.08 -14.28 17.75
C GLY A 433 -8.21 -13.28 18.52
N LEU A 434 -8.52 -13.07 19.80
CA LEU A 434 -7.74 -12.20 20.67
C LEU A 434 -6.30 -12.71 20.83
N ALA A 435 -6.11 -14.01 21.03
CA ALA A 435 -4.77 -14.60 21.16
C ALA A 435 -3.94 -14.41 19.86
N VAL A 436 -4.55 -14.60 18.69
CA VAL A 436 -3.91 -14.37 17.40
C VAL A 436 -3.53 -12.89 17.23
N LEU A 437 -4.44 -11.96 17.52
CA LEU A 437 -4.19 -10.52 17.42
C LEU A 437 -3.05 -10.08 18.34
N VAL A 438 -3.04 -10.55 19.61
CA VAL A 438 -1.97 -10.24 20.56
C VAL A 438 -0.64 -10.81 20.08
N ALA A 439 -0.61 -12.05 19.57
CA ALA A 439 0.60 -12.65 19.03
C ALA A 439 1.14 -11.85 17.83
N LEU A 440 0.28 -11.45 16.87
CA LEU A 440 0.67 -10.62 15.73
C LEU A 440 1.18 -9.24 16.18
N MET A 441 0.54 -8.64 17.18
CA MET A 441 0.97 -7.34 17.70
C MET A 441 2.36 -7.44 18.38
N ILE A 442 2.61 -8.46 19.18
CA ILE A 442 3.92 -8.69 19.81
C ILE A 442 4.97 -8.91 18.71
N PHE A 443 4.66 -9.74 17.71
CA PHE A 443 5.57 -10.03 16.60
C PHE A 443 5.89 -8.77 15.78
N SER A 444 4.89 -7.98 15.43
CA SER A 444 5.09 -6.74 14.66
C SER A 444 5.89 -5.70 15.46
N LEU A 445 5.66 -5.61 16.79
CA LEU A 445 6.43 -4.73 17.65
C LEU A 445 7.90 -5.19 17.76
N PHE A 446 8.14 -6.50 17.84
CA PHE A 446 9.49 -7.06 17.80
C PHE A 446 10.20 -6.70 16.49
N ASN A 447 9.54 -6.89 15.35
CA ASN A 447 10.08 -6.50 14.04
C ASN A 447 10.40 -5.01 13.98
N ASP A 448 9.53 -4.14 14.53
CA ASP A 448 9.78 -2.71 14.59
C ASP A 448 11.05 -2.37 15.39
N VAL A 449 11.24 -3.00 16.55
CA VAL A 449 12.40 -2.77 17.42
C VAL A 449 13.70 -3.22 16.75
N VAL A 450 13.68 -4.38 16.05
CA VAL A 450 14.82 -4.87 15.26
C VAL A 450 15.12 -3.92 14.10
N ARG A 451 14.09 -3.48 13.37
CA ARG A 451 14.23 -2.55 12.22
C ARG A 451 14.78 -1.19 12.63
N LEU A 452 14.43 -0.70 13.82
CA LEU A 452 14.94 0.56 14.36
C LEU A 452 16.36 0.44 14.94
N GLY A 453 16.94 -0.77 14.94
CA GLY A 453 18.30 -1.01 15.46
C GLY A 453 18.42 -0.92 16.97
N TRP A 454 17.34 -1.09 17.70
CA TRP A 454 17.34 -1.08 19.18
C TRP A 454 17.72 -2.45 19.79
N LEU A 455 17.66 -3.49 18.97
CA LEU A 455 18.21 -4.81 19.26
C LEU A 455 19.27 -5.16 18.19
N PRO A 456 20.39 -5.86 18.59
CA PRO A 456 21.45 -6.25 17.68
C PRO A 456 21.00 -7.26 16.63
#